data_ad6aac2c53c7b73f397f6920408eb933
#
_entry.id   ad6aac2c53c7b73f397f6920408eb933
#
_cell.length_a   1.000
_cell.length_b   1.000
_cell.length_c   1.000
_cell.angle_alpha   90.00
_cell.angle_beta   90.00
_cell.angle_gamma   90.00
#
_symmetry.space_group_name_H-M   'P 1'
#
loop_
_entity.id
_entity.type
_entity.pdbx_description
1 polymer ?
#
loop_
_entity_poly.entity_id
_entity_poly.type
_entity_poly.pdbx_seq_one_letter_code
_entity_poly.pdbx_strand_id
1 'polypeptide(L)'
;MTTVTTLAVANPGAMRAAAALAYAVTCYLLFLASFLAFAAFVGGLLPPPFALDVAPWQAAAIDIGLVVAFGLQHSIMARQGFKRVWTRIVPPVAERATYVLAASIMLGALVALWQPLPGAVWSVENATGAGVI
;
A
#
# COMPACT_ATOMS: atom_id res chain seq x y z
N MET A 1 -37.10 46.44 -3.62
CA MET A 1 -36.41 45.55 -2.65
C MET A 1 -35.52 44.63 -3.46
N THR A 2 -34.24 44.98 -3.64
CA THR A 2 -33.33 44.25 -4.54
C THR A 2 -32.53 43.29 -3.69
N THR A 3 -32.82 42.00 -3.84
CA THR A 3 -32.09 40.93 -3.15
C THR A 3 -30.75 40.74 -3.83
N VAL A 4 -29.66 41.20 -3.21
CA VAL A 4 -28.30 40.95 -3.67
C VAL A 4 -27.96 39.51 -3.28
N THR A 5 -27.99 38.59 -4.25
CA THR A 5 -27.50 37.23 -4.07
C THR A 5 -25.97 37.28 -4.03
N THR A 6 -25.40 37.24 -2.84
CA THR A 6 -23.95 37.14 -2.66
C THR A 6 -23.51 35.72 -3.12
N LEU A 7 -22.99 35.63 -4.33
CA LEU A 7 -22.32 34.42 -4.78
C LEU A 7 -21.09 34.23 -3.88
N ALA A 8 -21.09 33.20 -3.06
CA ALA A 8 -19.94 32.81 -2.24
C ALA A 8 -18.78 32.44 -3.16
N VAL A 9 -17.86 33.38 -3.31
CA VAL A 9 -16.60 33.13 -4.05
C VAL A 9 -15.83 32.08 -3.23
N ALA A 10 -15.67 30.88 -3.81
CA ALA A 10 -14.93 29.80 -3.17
C ALA A 10 -13.50 30.27 -2.84
N ASN A 11 -13.12 30.22 -1.58
CA ASN A 11 -11.77 30.57 -1.12
C ASN A 11 -10.76 29.56 -1.69
N PRO A 12 -9.84 29.95 -2.60
CA PRO A 12 -8.91 29.04 -3.24
C PRO A 12 -7.96 28.34 -2.23
N GLY A 13 -7.69 28.96 -1.09
CA GLY A 13 -6.93 28.35 0.02
C GLY A 13 -7.70 27.21 0.69
N ALA A 14 -8.98 27.40 0.93
CA ALA A 14 -9.85 26.37 1.51
C ALA A 14 -10.02 25.17 0.54
N MET A 15 -10.15 25.43 -0.76
CA MET A 15 -10.23 24.36 -1.76
C MET A 15 -8.95 23.52 -1.82
N ARG A 16 -7.77 24.16 -1.77
CA ARG A 16 -6.49 23.45 -1.75
C ARG A 16 -6.32 22.60 -0.48
N ALA A 17 -6.72 23.15 0.67
CA ALA A 17 -6.68 22.42 1.93
C ALA A 17 -7.62 21.19 1.91
N ALA A 18 -8.85 21.37 1.40
CA ALA A 18 -9.81 20.28 1.25
C ALA A 18 -9.31 19.18 0.30
N ALA A 19 -8.70 19.56 -0.84
CA ALA A 19 -8.13 18.61 -1.78
C ALA A 19 -6.95 17.83 -1.17
N ALA A 20 -6.06 18.50 -0.43
CA ALA A 20 -4.95 17.83 0.26
C ALA A 20 -5.45 16.86 1.34
N LEU A 21 -6.49 17.25 2.08
CA LEU A 21 -7.12 16.38 3.09
C LEU A 21 -7.77 15.16 2.42
N ALA A 22 -8.55 15.36 1.37
CA ALA A 22 -9.19 14.26 0.63
C ALA A 22 -8.15 13.28 0.07
N TYR A 23 -7.07 13.80 -0.52
CA TYR A 23 -5.95 12.99 -0.98
C TYR A 23 -5.31 12.18 0.16
N ALA A 24 -5.01 12.82 1.29
CA ALA A 24 -4.44 12.15 2.45
C ALA A 24 -5.36 11.04 2.98
N VAL A 25 -6.65 11.34 3.16
CA VAL A 25 -7.64 10.34 3.62
C VAL A 25 -7.68 9.14 2.67
N THR A 26 -7.74 9.38 1.35
CA THR A 26 -7.74 8.31 0.35
C THR A 26 -6.48 7.44 0.46
N CYS A 27 -5.28 8.04 0.58
CA CYS A 27 -4.02 7.31 0.73
C CYS A 27 -4.01 6.43 2.00
N TYR A 28 -4.50 6.95 3.12
CA TYR A 28 -4.56 6.18 4.37
C TYR A 28 -5.62 5.08 4.36
N LEU A 29 -6.74 5.28 3.68
CA LEU A 29 -7.74 4.21 3.47
C LEU A 29 -7.18 3.09 2.58
N LEU A 30 -6.45 3.44 1.52
CA LEU A 30 -5.76 2.46 0.68
C LEU A 30 -4.68 1.71 1.46
N PHE A 31 -3.95 2.40 2.34
CA PHE A 31 -3.00 1.75 3.24
C PHE A 31 -3.70 0.75 4.16
N LEU A 32 -4.78 1.16 4.81
CA LEU A 32 -5.53 0.27 5.69
C LEU A 32 -6.04 -0.96 4.94
N ALA A 33 -6.59 -0.78 3.75
CA ALA A 33 -7.08 -1.88 2.91
C ALA A 33 -5.94 -2.84 2.51
N SER A 34 -4.80 -2.33 2.04
CA SER A 34 -3.66 -3.16 1.65
C SER A 34 -3.01 -3.86 2.86
N PHE A 35 -2.97 -3.19 4.02
CA PHE A 35 -2.48 -3.79 5.26
C PHE A 35 -3.38 -4.91 5.77
N LEU A 36 -4.70 -4.72 5.74
CA LEU A 36 -5.66 -5.78 6.11
C LEU A 36 -5.61 -6.95 5.13
N ALA A 37 -5.47 -6.68 3.82
CA ALA A 37 -5.26 -7.73 2.82
C ALA A 37 -3.96 -8.51 3.09
N PHE A 38 -2.87 -7.82 3.42
CA PHE A 38 -1.62 -8.45 3.80
C PHE A 38 -1.74 -9.30 5.08
N ALA A 39 -2.43 -8.79 6.11
CA ALA A 39 -2.69 -9.54 7.34
C ALA A 39 -3.53 -10.80 7.06
N ALA A 40 -4.57 -10.69 6.24
CA ALA A 40 -5.40 -11.82 5.83
C ALA A 40 -4.60 -12.83 4.98
N PHE A 41 -3.73 -12.35 4.10
CA PHE A 41 -2.82 -13.18 3.30
C PHE A 41 -1.84 -13.97 4.18
N VAL A 42 -1.14 -13.31 5.10
CA VAL A 42 -0.22 -13.97 6.03
C VAL A 42 -0.95 -14.94 6.97
N GLY A 43 -2.19 -14.63 7.35
CA GLY A 43 -3.06 -15.50 8.13
C GLY A 43 -3.68 -16.67 7.35
N GLY A 44 -3.36 -16.83 6.06
CA GLY A 44 -3.91 -17.91 5.21
C GLY A 44 -5.39 -17.74 4.84
N LEU A 45 -5.98 -16.56 5.10
CA LEU A 45 -7.38 -16.25 4.79
C LEU A 45 -7.58 -15.76 3.36
N LEU A 46 -6.53 -15.25 2.73
CA LEU A 46 -6.55 -14.69 1.38
C LEU A 46 -5.44 -15.35 0.54
N PRO A 47 -5.79 -16.15 -0.48
CA PRO A 47 -4.80 -16.70 -1.40
C PRO A 47 -4.30 -15.59 -2.35
N PRO A 48 -3.07 -15.72 -2.90
CA PRO A 48 -2.58 -14.78 -3.90
C PRO A 48 -3.40 -14.91 -5.19
N PRO A 49 -3.97 -13.79 -5.72
CA PRO A 49 -4.91 -13.84 -6.85
C PRO A 49 -4.22 -14.11 -8.21
N PHE A 50 -2.92 -13.87 -8.32
CA PHE A 50 -2.16 -14.02 -9.58
C PHE A 50 -1.00 -15.02 -9.43
N ALA A 51 -1.32 -16.24 -8.94
CA ALA A 51 -0.35 -17.33 -8.93
C ALA A 51 -0.07 -17.81 -10.36
N LEU A 52 1.20 -17.98 -10.69
CA LEU A 52 1.69 -18.46 -11.99
C LEU A 52 2.11 -19.93 -11.89
N ASP A 53 1.94 -20.67 -12.99
CA ASP A 53 2.49 -22.00 -13.10
C ASP A 53 3.98 -21.92 -13.51
N VAL A 54 4.85 -21.78 -12.52
CA VAL A 54 6.29 -21.60 -12.72
C VAL A 54 7.08 -22.59 -11.86
N ALA A 55 8.33 -22.83 -12.21
CA ALA A 55 9.20 -23.70 -11.42
C ALA A 55 9.43 -23.11 -10.00
N PRO A 56 9.61 -23.94 -8.97
CA PRO A 56 9.75 -23.47 -7.57
C PRO A 56 10.85 -22.42 -7.36
N TRP A 57 11.96 -22.53 -8.07
CA TRP A 57 13.05 -21.53 -7.99
C TRP A 57 12.65 -20.17 -8.60
N GLN A 58 11.79 -20.17 -9.63
CA GLN A 58 11.25 -18.94 -10.23
C GLN A 58 10.25 -18.27 -9.28
N ALA A 59 9.37 -19.06 -8.66
CA ALA A 59 8.46 -18.59 -7.63
C ALA A 59 9.25 -17.92 -6.50
N ALA A 60 10.25 -18.59 -5.94
CA ALA A 60 11.11 -18.03 -4.90
C ALA A 60 11.85 -16.75 -5.35
N ALA A 61 12.33 -16.68 -6.58
CA ALA A 61 12.98 -15.49 -7.11
C ALA A 61 12.02 -14.31 -7.24
N ILE A 62 10.77 -14.55 -7.67
CA ILE A 62 9.71 -13.53 -7.72
C ILE A 62 9.42 -13.00 -6.31
N ASP A 63 9.19 -13.89 -5.34
CA ASP A 63 8.84 -13.53 -3.97
C ASP A 63 9.95 -12.74 -3.28
N ILE A 64 11.20 -13.18 -3.41
CA ILE A 64 12.37 -12.44 -2.92
C ILE A 64 12.43 -11.06 -3.60
N GLY A 65 12.22 -11.00 -4.91
CA GLY A 65 12.18 -9.73 -5.66
C GLY A 65 11.12 -8.77 -5.14
N LEU A 66 9.92 -9.26 -4.84
CA LEU A 66 8.81 -8.46 -4.28
C LEU A 66 9.16 -7.92 -2.88
N VAL A 67 9.71 -8.76 -2.00
CA VAL A 67 10.13 -8.34 -0.65
C VAL A 67 11.25 -7.30 -0.73
N VAL A 68 12.25 -7.53 -1.59
CA VAL A 68 13.36 -6.57 -1.78
C VAL A 68 12.84 -5.26 -2.35
N ALA A 69 11.98 -5.29 -3.36
CA ALA A 69 11.38 -4.09 -3.95
C ALA A 69 10.58 -3.28 -2.94
N PHE A 70 9.73 -3.94 -2.13
CA PHE A 70 9.02 -3.30 -1.03
C PHE A 70 9.98 -2.68 -0.01
N GLY A 71 10.97 -3.44 0.46
CA GLY A 71 11.95 -2.99 1.45
C GLY A 71 12.79 -1.80 0.96
N LEU A 72 13.22 -1.82 -0.30
CA LEU A 72 13.97 -0.72 -0.92
C LEU A 72 13.10 0.54 -1.06
N GLN A 73 11.89 0.42 -1.62
CA GLN A 73 10.96 1.53 -1.75
C GLN A 73 10.70 2.19 -0.40
N HIS A 74 10.32 1.37 0.59
CA HIS A 74 10.00 1.82 1.94
C HIS A 74 11.20 2.52 2.60
N SER A 75 12.38 1.91 2.54
CA SER A 75 13.60 2.43 3.15
C SER A 75 14.14 3.68 2.46
N ILE A 76 14.11 3.73 1.13
CA ILE A 76 14.63 4.87 0.37
C ILE A 76 13.75 6.10 0.57
N MET A 77 12.43 5.94 0.44
CA MET A 77 11.50 7.07 0.58
C MET A 77 11.41 7.60 2.02
N ALA A 78 11.77 6.80 3.03
CA ALA A 78 11.85 7.25 4.42
C ALA A 78 13.05 8.17 4.69
N ARG A 79 14.10 8.16 3.83
CA ARG A 79 15.34 8.91 4.07
C ARG A 79 15.17 10.40 3.82
N GLN A 80 15.81 11.22 4.66
CA GLN A 80 15.82 12.69 4.56
C GLN A 80 16.37 13.19 3.22
N GLY A 81 17.39 12.51 2.66
CA GLY A 81 17.95 12.84 1.35
C GLY A 81 16.93 12.71 0.23
N PHE A 82 16.16 11.62 0.24
CA PHE A 82 15.08 11.40 -0.73
C PHE A 82 13.99 12.48 -0.60
N LYS A 83 13.56 12.77 0.63
CA LYS A 83 12.51 13.77 0.90
C LYS A 83 12.87 15.15 0.36
N ARG A 84 14.14 15.59 0.49
CA ARG A 84 14.61 16.87 -0.05
C ARG A 84 14.48 16.97 -1.57
N VAL A 85 14.69 15.87 -2.29
CA VAL A 85 14.54 15.83 -3.74
C VAL A 85 13.07 15.71 -4.12
N TRP A 86 12.36 14.84 -3.42
CA TRP A 86 10.95 14.53 -3.66
C TRP A 86 10.03 15.74 -3.47
N THR A 87 10.26 16.55 -2.44
CA THR A 87 9.48 17.76 -2.18
C THR A 87 9.70 18.90 -3.18
N ARG A 88 10.62 18.74 -4.15
CA ARG A 88 10.70 19.65 -5.30
C ARG A 88 9.60 19.37 -6.32
N ILE A 89 9.04 18.16 -6.34
CA ILE A 89 8.02 17.69 -7.30
C ILE A 89 6.66 17.58 -6.59
N VAL A 90 6.64 16.98 -5.41
CA VAL A 90 5.42 16.77 -4.61
C VAL A 90 5.33 17.86 -3.55
N PRO A 91 4.19 18.57 -3.45
CA PRO A 91 4.01 19.58 -2.41
C PRO A 91 4.26 18.99 -1.00
N PRO A 92 4.94 19.74 -0.09
CA PRO A 92 5.24 19.24 1.26
C PRO A 92 4.03 18.75 2.04
N VAL A 93 2.85 19.33 1.82
CA VAL A 93 1.58 18.91 2.42
C VAL A 93 1.14 17.51 1.98
N ALA A 94 1.54 17.06 0.78
CA ALA A 94 1.19 15.77 0.21
C ALA A 94 2.31 14.71 0.34
N GLU A 95 3.52 15.11 0.75
CA GLU A 95 4.71 14.23 0.80
C GLU A 95 4.44 12.94 1.58
N ARG A 96 3.90 13.06 2.79
CA ARG A 96 3.63 11.92 3.66
C ARG A 96 2.54 11.01 3.10
N ALA A 97 1.47 11.58 2.55
CA ALA A 97 0.39 10.82 1.94
C ALA A 97 0.87 10.05 0.71
N THR A 98 1.73 10.67 -0.12
CA THR A 98 2.31 10.02 -1.29
C THR A 98 3.27 8.88 -0.91
N TYR A 99 4.05 9.03 0.16
CA TYR A 99 4.85 7.94 0.70
C TYR A 99 3.96 6.75 1.14
N VAL A 100 2.89 7.03 1.87
CA VAL A 100 1.92 6.01 2.30
C VAL A 100 1.27 5.33 1.11
N LEU A 101 0.89 6.08 0.08
CA LEU A 101 0.33 5.53 -1.16
C LEU A 101 1.32 4.59 -1.86
N ALA A 102 2.58 5.00 -2.01
CA ALA A 102 3.61 4.17 -2.63
C ALA A 102 3.82 2.85 -1.85
N ALA A 103 3.89 2.93 -0.51
CA ALA A 103 3.99 1.74 0.35
C ALA A 103 2.76 0.83 0.22
N SER A 104 1.55 1.40 0.12
CA SER A 104 0.31 0.65 -0.09
C SER A 104 0.28 -0.09 -1.40
N ILE A 105 0.72 0.56 -2.49
CA ILE A 105 0.82 -0.06 -3.82
C ILE A 105 1.81 -1.23 -3.79
N MET A 106 2.99 -1.04 -3.20
CA MET A 106 4.00 -2.10 -3.11
C MET A 106 3.55 -3.26 -2.22
N LEU A 107 2.86 -2.98 -1.12
CA LEU A 107 2.30 -4.01 -0.25
C LEU A 107 1.17 -4.79 -0.95
N GLY A 108 0.29 -4.10 -1.67
CA GLY A 108 -0.74 -4.72 -2.49
C GLY A 108 -0.16 -5.59 -3.62
N ALA A 109 0.90 -5.11 -4.29
CA ALA A 109 1.61 -5.89 -5.30
C ALA A 109 2.26 -7.15 -4.71
N LEU A 110 2.84 -7.05 -3.50
CA LEU A 110 3.42 -8.19 -2.80
C LEU A 110 2.37 -9.28 -2.55
N VAL A 111 1.18 -8.91 -2.04
CA VAL A 111 0.08 -9.87 -1.83
C VAL A 111 -0.44 -10.43 -3.16
N ALA A 112 -0.62 -9.56 -4.16
CA ALA A 112 -1.24 -9.94 -5.42
C ALA A 112 -0.37 -10.86 -6.28
N LEU A 113 0.94 -10.62 -6.29
CA LEU A 113 1.91 -11.30 -7.18
C LEU A 113 2.72 -12.38 -6.47
N TRP A 114 2.45 -12.64 -5.20
CA TRP A 114 3.10 -13.72 -4.45
C TRP A 114 2.93 -15.07 -5.13
N GLN A 115 3.98 -15.86 -5.21
CA GLN A 115 3.94 -17.17 -5.83
C GLN A 115 3.99 -18.27 -4.78
N PRO A 116 2.95 -19.15 -4.69
CA PRO A 116 2.94 -20.24 -3.73
C PRO A 116 4.10 -21.21 -3.99
N LEU A 117 4.88 -21.50 -2.96
CA LEU A 117 5.90 -22.52 -3.02
C LEU A 117 5.32 -23.90 -2.62
N PRO A 118 5.69 -24.99 -3.30
CA PRO A 118 5.24 -26.32 -2.94
C PRO A 118 5.86 -26.75 -1.61
N GLY A 119 5.04 -27.35 -0.75
CA GLY A 119 5.45 -27.87 0.56
C GLY A 119 5.15 -26.93 1.74
N ALA A 120 4.96 -27.51 2.90
CA ALA A 120 4.81 -26.79 4.15
C ALA A 120 6.16 -26.69 4.86
N VAL A 121 6.62 -25.47 5.15
CA VAL A 121 7.85 -25.25 5.94
C VAL A 121 7.59 -25.55 7.42
N TRP A 122 6.36 -25.32 7.87
CA TRP A 122 5.88 -25.63 9.21
C TRP A 122 4.36 -25.77 9.20
N SER A 123 3.82 -26.60 10.09
CA SER A 123 2.39 -26.76 10.31
C SER A 123 2.08 -26.59 11.79
N VAL A 124 1.01 -25.88 12.13
CA VAL A 124 0.45 -25.84 13.49
C VAL A 124 -0.73 -26.77 13.53
N GLU A 125 -0.55 -27.95 14.12
CA GLU A 125 -1.65 -28.85 14.42
C GLU A 125 -2.30 -28.39 15.73
N ASN A 126 -3.42 -27.70 15.64
CA ASN A 126 -4.25 -27.40 16.80
C ASN A 126 -5.14 -28.61 17.12
N ALA A 127 -5.47 -28.81 18.41
CA ALA A 127 -6.38 -29.83 18.90
C ALA A 127 -7.80 -29.76 18.28
N THR A 128 -8.09 -28.75 17.50
CA THR A 128 -9.33 -28.50 16.74
C THR A 128 -9.23 -28.81 15.25
N GLY A 129 -8.12 -29.37 14.75
CA GLY A 129 -8.01 -29.88 13.38
C GLY A 129 -8.05 -28.83 12.27
N ALA A 130 -7.65 -27.61 12.50
CA ALA A 130 -7.66 -26.56 11.49
C ALA A 130 -6.26 -26.04 11.17
N GLY A 131 -5.86 -26.20 9.92
CA GLY A 131 -5.09 -25.26 9.17
C GLY A 131 -3.60 -25.53 9.03
N VAL A 132 -3.23 -25.99 7.84
CA VAL A 132 -1.91 -25.78 7.22
C VAL A 132 -1.85 -24.30 6.81
N ILE A 133 -0.86 -23.57 7.29
CA ILE A 133 -0.52 -22.24 6.81
C ILE A 133 0.69 -22.35 5.87
#